data_4784d6f9d8347842e1a5742eaccc4ca6
#
_entry.id   4784d6f9d8347842e1a5742eaccc4ca6
#
_cell.length_a   1.000
_cell.length_b   1.000
_cell.length_c   1.000
_cell.angle_alpha   90.00
_cell.angle_beta   90.00
_cell.angle_gamma   90.00
#
_symmetry.space_group_name_H-M   'P 1'
#
loop_
_entity.id
_entity.type
_entity.pdbx_description
1 polymer ?
#
loop_
_entity_poly.entity_id
_entity_poly.type
_entity_poly.pdbx_seq_one_letter_code
_entity_poly.pdbx_strand_id
1 'polypeptide(L)'
;MHRLDRLFKNSITDYIIIALGASVYGASVAVFTSKNNIAPGGLTGIATMLNFLFGLPIGAMIFVMNIPLFVWAYFDNGRNFLLKTVIGTALVSVFIDIFQAVLPYYSGSVMLASIFGGALSGLGLGLIFSRGGSTGGTDIIALNINKRLPHISTGRLILIADAVVLLLAALVYGNIESALYAGITIFVSVRVIDAVTYGTSRGNGKLIFIISDEFELISREILDKLGRGVTVLDGSGAYTGSQKRVLMCAARPNQVVKITKGVKIIDKKAFVVVTTANSIMGEGFYNSEKE
;
A
#
# COMPACT_ATOMS: atom_id res chain seq x y z
N MET A 1 23.43 20.72 16.69
CA MET A 1 24.12 19.52 16.17
C MET A 1 23.24 18.27 16.18
N HIS A 2 22.58 17.87 17.26
CA HIS A 2 21.76 16.64 17.31
C HIS A 2 20.53 16.57 16.36
N ARG A 3 20.02 17.67 15.83
CA ARG A 3 18.86 17.67 14.92
C ARG A 3 19.28 17.40 13.47
N LEU A 4 20.45 17.88 13.08
CA LEU A 4 21.02 17.63 11.74
C LEU A 4 21.50 16.18 11.60
N ASP A 5 22.12 15.60 12.63
CA ASP A 5 22.57 14.21 12.61
C ASP A 5 21.41 13.21 12.49
N ARG A 6 20.25 13.51 13.08
CA ARG A 6 19.03 12.69 12.91
C ARG A 6 18.45 12.78 11.50
N LEU A 7 18.47 13.95 10.88
CA LEU A 7 17.99 14.14 9.50
C LEU A 7 18.88 13.41 8.49
N PHE A 8 20.20 13.46 8.68
CA PHE A 8 21.15 12.72 7.82
C PHE A 8 21.06 11.20 8.02
N LYS A 9 20.90 10.72 9.26
CA LYS A 9 20.80 9.29 9.56
C LYS A 9 19.51 8.68 8.97
N ASN A 10 18.39 9.38 9.02
CA ASN A 10 17.15 8.96 8.39
C ASN A 10 17.29 8.94 6.86
N SER A 11 18.00 9.90 6.27
CA SER A 11 18.19 9.98 4.82
C SER A 11 19.01 8.80 4.28
N ILE A 12 20.11 8.40 4.91
CA ILE A 12 20.94 7.26 4.48
C ILE A 12 20.14 5.94 4.59
N THR A 13 19.43 5.74 5.68
CA THR A 13 18.58 4.55 5.88
C THR A 13 17.50 4.45 4.81
N ASP A 14 16.91 5.57 4.40
CA ASP A 14 15.90 5.60 3.34
C ASP A 14 16.49 5.12 2.00
N TYR A 15 17.67 5.62 1.63
CA TYR A 15 18.33 5.20 0.38
C TYR A 15 18.78 3.73 0.39
N ILE A 16 19.23 3.21 1.54
CA ILE A 16 19.53 1.78 1.68
C ILE A 16 18.27 0.92 1.46
N ILE A 17 17.15 1.30 2.08
CA ILE A 17 15.89 0.57 1.92
C ILE A 17 15.34 0.70 0.50
N ILE A 18 15.47 1.87 -0.14
CA ILE A 18 15.12 2.05 -1.56
C ILE A 18 15.99 1.13 -2.44
N ALA A 19 17.28 1.03 -2.18
CA ALA A 19 18.18 0.15 -2.95
C ALA A 19 17.83 -1.33 -2.76
N LEU A 20 17.53 -1.77 -1.54
CA LEU A 20 17.03 -3.12 -1.27
C LEU A 20 15.70 -3.38 -1.98
N GLY A 21 14.76 -2.45 -1.91
CA GLY A 21 13.48 -2.55 -2.62
C GLY A 21 13.66 -2.63 -4.12
N ALA A 22 14.55 -1.81 -4.69
CA ALA A 22 14.88 -1.81 -6.10
C ALA A 22 15.51 -3.14 -6.56
N SER A 23 16.41 -3.71 -5.75
CA SER A 23 17.00 -5.02 -6.01
C SER A 23 15.95 -6.14 -6.01
N VAL A 24 15.07 -6.18 -5.01
CA VAL A 24 13.99 -7.17 -4.94
C VAL A 24 13.03 -7.04 -6.12
N TYR A 25 12.65 -5.81 -6.48
CA TYR A 25 11.81 -5.56 -7.64
C TYR A 25 12.48 -5.95 -8.94
N GLY A 26 13.75 -5.57 -9.12
CA GLY A 26 14.55 -5.94 -10.31
C GLY A 26 14.68 -7.46 -10.48
N ALA A 27 14.93 -8.19 -9.38
CA ALA A 27 14.97 -9.64 -9.39
C ALA A 27 13.61 -10.25 -9.77
N SER A 28 12.51 -9.70 -9.26
CA SER A 28 11.17 -10.14 -9.63
C SER A 28 10.93 -10.02 -11.13
N VAL A 29 11.24 -8.85 -11.71
CA VAL A 29 11.04 -8.61 -13.15
C VAL A 29 11.92 -9.52 -14.00
N ALA A 30 13.20 -9.64 -13.65
CA ALA A 30 14.16 -10.43 -14.41
C ALA A 30 13.84 -11.93 -14.36
N VAL A 31 13.53 -12.46 -13.18
CA VAL A 31 13.39 -13.90 -12.95
C VAL A 31 11.99 -14.41 -13.30
N PHE A 32 10.95 -13.66 -12.90
CA PHE A 32 9.59 -14.20 -12.95
C PHE A 32 8.73 -13.64 -14.07
N THR A 33 8.82 -12.32 -14.38
CA THR A 33 7.81 -11.71 -15.23
C THR A 33 8.25 -11.53 -16.69
N SER A 34 9.43 -10.98 -16.95
CA SER A 34 9.79 -10.56 -18.31
C SER A 34 9.86 -11.71 -19.32
N LYS A 35 10.52 -12.81 -18.97
CA LYS A 35 10.68 -13.99 -19.86
C LYS A 35 9.45 -14.91 -19.90
N ASN A 36 8.51 -14.73 -18.99
CA ASN A 36 7.22 -15.44 -18.98
C ASN A 36 6.09 -14.63 -19.67
N ASN A 37 6.42 -13.55 -20.38
CA ASN A 37 5.46 -12.67 -21.07
C ASN A 37 4.37 -12.12 -20.14
N ILE A 38 4.78 -11.79 -18.90
CA ILE A 38 3.93 -11.19 -17.89
C ILE A 38 4.29 -9.72 -17.79
N ALA A 39 3.37 -8.82 -18.08
CA ALA A 39 3.56 -7.39 -17.87
C ALA A 39 3.26 -7.05 -16.40
N PRO A 40 4.26 -6.60 -15.60
CA PRO A 40 4.06 -6.36 -14.17
C PRO A 40 3.25 -5.10 -13.83
N GLY A 41 2.71 -4.41 -14.83
CA GLY A 41 1.97 -3.16 -14.70
C GLY A 41 2.82 -1.92 -14.93
N GLY A 42 2.17 -0.77 -14.99
CA GLY A 42 2.83 0.53 -15.14
C GLY A 42 3.72 0.69 -16.37
N LEU A 43 4.65 1.63 -16.30
CA LEU A 43 5.66 1.80 -17.34
C LEU A 43 6.60 0.59 -17.45
N THR A 44 6.81 -0.16 -16.37
CA THR A 44 7.58 -1.42 -16.42
C THR A 44 6.90 -2.43 -17.34
N GLY A 45 5.56 -2.52 -17.29
CA GLY A 45 4.79 -3.37 -18.20
C GLY A 45 4.96 -2.94 -19.66
N ILE A 46 4.93 -1.64 -19.95
CA ILE A 46 5.19 -1.13 -21.29
C ILE A 46 6.63 -1.43 -21.72
N ALA A 47 7.60 -1.24 -20.84
CA ALA A 47 9.00 -1.54 -21.13
C ALA A 47 9.25 -3.04 -21.42
N THR A 48 8.56 -3.95 -20.69
CA THR A 48 8.63 -5.39 -20.96
C THR A 48 8.02 -5.76 -22.31
N MET A 49 6.94 -5.11 -22.71
CA MET A 49 6.36 -5.27 -24.05
C MET A 49 7.29 -4.76 -25.15
N LEU A 50 7.94 -3.61 -24.96
CA LEU A 50 8.96 -3.10 -25.89
C LEU A 50 10.19 -4.02 -25.99
N ASN A 51 10.59 -4.60 -24.86
CA ASN A 51 11.64 -5.62 -24.86
C ASN A 51 11.24 -6.86 -25.67
N PHE A 52 10.01 -7.32 -25.51
CA PHE A 52 9.48 -8.47 -26.28
C PHE A 52 9.45 -8.19 -27.79
N LEU A 53 9.01 -6.99 -28.20
CA LEU A 53 8.88 -6.62 -29.62
C LEU A 53 10.22 -6.29 -30.28
N PHE A 54 11.09 -5.58 -29.58
CA PHE A 54 12.27 -4.93 -30.17
C PHE A 54 13.60 -5.35 -29.54
N GLY A 55 13.60 -6.15 -28.47
CA GLY A 55 14.80 -6.55 -27.75
C GLY A 55 15.48 -5.43 -26.96
N LEU A 56 14.77 -4.31 -26.71
CA LEU A 56 15.33 -3.16 -26.00
C LEU A 56 15.53 -3.47 -24.50
N PRO A 57 16.60 -2.93 -23.84
CA PRO A 57 16.80 -3.13 -22.40
C PRO A 57 15.63 -2.55 -21.59
N ILE A 58 15.05 -3.36 -20.71
CA ILE A 58 13.85 -2.97 -19.94
C ILE A 58 14.16 -1.79 -19.02
N GLY A 59 15.27 -1.85 -18.29
CA GLY A 59 15.66 -0.80 -17.35
C GLY A 59 15.91 0.53 -18.05
N ALA A 60 16.64 0.53 -19.17
CA ALA A 60 16.87 1.74 -19.94
C ALA A 60 15.54 2.37 -20.40
N MET A 61 14.59 1.56 -20.90
CA MET A 61 13.27 2.03 -21.32
C MET A 61 12.48 2.64 -20.15
N ILE A 62 12.47 1.99 -18.98
CA ILE A 62 11.81 2.53 -17.80
C ILE A 62 12.37 3.91 -17.46
N PHE A 63 13.70 4.06 -17.44
CA PHE A 63 14.32 5.33 -17.08
C PHE A 63 13.96 6.44 -18.06
N VAL A 64 14.10 6.20 -19.36
CA VAL A 64 13.80 7.18 -20.41
C VAL A 64 12.35 7.61 -20.41
N MET A 65 11.41 6.65 -20.30
CA MET A 65 9.98 6.91 -20.28
C MET A 65 9.53 7.68 -19.03
N ASN A 66 10.30 7.62 -17.94
CA ASN A 66 10.02 8.36 -16.72
C ASN A 66 10.48 9.83 -16.76
N ILE A 67 11.32 10.24 -17.70
CA ILE A 67 11.84 11.63 -17.76
C ILE A 67 10.71 12.67 -17.74
N PRO A 68 9.64 12.58 -18.56
CA PRO A 68 8.54 13.53 -18.50
C PRO A 68 7.80 13.52 -17.16
N LEU A 69 7.66 12.33 -16.53
CA LEU A 69 7.00 12.18 -15.25
C LEU A 69 7.84 12.74 -14.09
N PHE A 70 9.17 12.70 -14.18
CA PHE A 70 10.05 13.35 -13.21
C PHE A 70 9.89 14.88 -13.23
N VAL A 71 9.74 15.46 -14.42
CA VAL A 71 9.46 16.90 -14.55
C VAL A 71 8.13 17.23 -13.87
N TRP A 72 7.09 16.46 -14.13
CA TRP A 72 5.79 16.65 -13.47
C TRP A 72 5.86 16.45 -11.95
N ALA A 73 6.53 15.40 -11.49
CA ALA A 73 6.72 15.12 -10.08
C ALA A 73 7.46 16.23 -9.32
N TYR A 74 8.39 16.92 -9.98
CA TYR A 74 9.10 18.05 -9.41
C TYR A 74 8.15 19.19 -8.99
N PHE A 75 7.23 19.54 -9.87
CA PHE A 75 6.29 20.64 -9.61
C PHE A 75 5.23 20.28 -8.57
N ASP A 76 4.73 19.04 -8.58
CA ASP A 76 3.60 18.63 -7.73
C ASP A 76 4.03 18.05 -6.36
N ASN A 77 5.20 17.40 -6.27
CA ASN A 77 5.63 16.64 -5.08
C ASN A 77 6.90 17.16 -4.40
N GLY A 78 7.60 18.09 -5.04
CA GLY A 78 8.79 18.74 -4.50
C GLY A 78 10.08 17.93 -4.62
N ARG A 79 11.19 18.55 -4.19
CA ARG A 79 12.56 18.06 -4.43
C ARG A 79 12.88 16.71 -3.77
N ASN A 80 12.45 16.53 -2.54
CA ASN A 80 12.79 15.31 -1.79
C ASN A 80 12.15 14.05 -2.39
N PHE A 81 10.87 14.17 -2.78
CA PHE A 81 10.18 13.08 -3.48
C PHE A 81 10.87 12.78 -4.82
N LEU A 82 11.17 13.82 -5.60
CA LEU A 82 11.83 13.66 -6.89
C LEU A 82 13.19 12.94 -6.75
N LEU A 83 14.04 13.37 -5.83
CA LEU A 83 15.36 12.76 -5.63
C LEU A 83 15.26 11.28 -5.28
N LYS A 84 14.39 10.92 -4.33
CA LYS A 84 14.15 9.51 -3.97
C LYS A 84 13.60 8.70 -5.13
N THR A 85 12.71 9.30 -5.92
CA THR A 85 12.09 8.65 -7.08
C THR A 85 13.09 8.46 -8.22
N VAL A 86 13.87 9.46 -8.57
CA VAL A 86 14.92 9.34 -9.62
C VAL A 86 15.95 8.29 -9.23
N ILE A 87 16.44 8.30 -7.98
CA ILE A 87 17.38 7.29 -7.49
C ILE A 87 16.74 5.90 -7.46
N GLY A 88 15.51 5.80 -6.97
CA GLY A 88 14.76 4.52 -6.95
C GLY A 88 14.56 3.95 -8.34
N THR A 89 14.12 4.78 -9.30
CA THR A 89 13.94 4.37 -10.70
C THR A 89 15.27 3.98 -11.35
N ALA A 90 16.34 4.76 -11.12
CA ALA A 90 17.65 4.43 -11.66
C ALA A 90 18.17 3.08 -11.14
N LEU A 91 18.05 2.84 -9.83
CA LEU A 91 18.45 1.57 -9.21
C LEU A 91 17.60 0.40 -9.73
N VAL A 92 16.29 0.57 -9.84
CA VAL A 92 15.39 -0.45 -10.43
C VAL A 92 15.82 -0.76 -11.87
N SER A 93 16.07 0.26 -12.68
CA SER A 93 16.49 0.10 -14.07
C SER A 93 17.79 -0.69 -14.18
N VAL A 94 18.79 -0.33 -13.39
CA VAL A 94 20.10 -1.01 -13.35
C VAL A 94 19.96 -2.45 -12.87
N PHE A 95 19.20 -2.69 -11.79
CA PHE A 95 19.03 -4.05 -11.27
C PHE A 95 18.25 -4.95 -12.22
N ILE A 96 17.22 -4.44 -12.92
CA ILE A 96 16.50 -5.23 -13.93
C ILE A 96 17.46 -5.69 -15.02
N ASP A 97 18.22 -4.77 -15.61
CA ASP A 97 19.10 -5.08 -16.74
C ASP A 97 20.25 -6.01 -16.32
N ILE A 98 20.87 -5.78 -15.15
CA ILE A 98 21.91 -6.66 -14.61
C ILE A 98 21.32 -8.07 -14.32
N PHE A 99 20.19 -8.15 -13.63
CA PHE A 99 19.65 -9.44 -13.24
C PHE A 99 19.12 -10.24 -14.44
N GLN A 100 18.61 -9.57 -15.48
CA GLN A 100 18.27 -10.26 -16.72
C GLN A 100 19.49 -10.89 -17.44
N ALA A 101 20.66 -10.27 -17.28
CA ALA A 101 21.90 -10.77 -17.87
C ALA A 101 22.53 -11.91 -17.04
N VAL A 102 22.35 -11.92 -15.71
CA VAL A 102 23.08 -12.78 -14.79
C VAL A 102 22.22 -13.90 -14.21
N LEU A 103 20.96 -13.63 -13.88
CA LEU A 103 20.08 -14.57 -13.21
C LEU A 103 19.34 -15.49 -14.19
N PRO A 104 19.21 -16.79 -13.89
CA PRO A 104 18.32 -17.65 -14.64
C PRO A 104 16.86 -17.23 -14.43
N TYR A 105 16.07 -17.25 -15.49
CA TYR A 105 14.64 -17.03 -15.37
C TYR A 105 13.92 -18.29 -14.90
N TYR A 106 12.80 -18.10 -14.23
CA TYR A 106 11.94 -19.21 -13.81
C TYR A 106 11.14 -19.75 -15.02
N SER A 107 11.40 -21.00 -15.39
CA SER A 107 10.81 -21.68 -16.55
C SER A 107 9.70 -22.67 -16.17
N GLY A 108 9.19 -22.62 -14.93
CA GLY A 108 8.13 -23.50 -14.46
C GLY A 108 6.72 -22.99 -14.80
N SER A 109 5.76 -23.22 -13.91
CA SER A 109 4.39 -22.78 -14.09
C SER A 109 4.27 -21.24 -14.17
N VAL A 110 3.68 -20.73 -15.25
CA VAL A 110 3.45 -19.28 -15.42
C VAL A 110 2.55 -18.72 -14.32
N MET A 111 1.62 -19.52 -13.79
CA MET A 111 0.80 -19.14 -12.64
C MET A 111 1.64 -18.91 -11.38
N LEU A 112 2.61 -19.78 -11.10
CA LEU A 112 3.54 -19.57 -9.98
C LEU A 112 4.44 -18.37 -10.24
N ALA A 113 4.91 -18.17 -11.48
CA ALA A 113 5.68 -17.00 -11.87
C ALA A 113 4.87 -15.71 -11.61
N SER A 114 3.58 -15.67 -11.92
CA SER A 114 2.74 -14.50 -11.69
C SER A 114 2.51 -14.23 -10.20
N ILE A 115 2.29 -15.26 -9.38
CA ILE A 115 2.08 -15.09 -7.93
C ILE A 115 3.37 -14.65 -7.23
N PHE A 116 4.49 -15.39 -7.42
CA PHE A 116 5.76 -15.05 -6.77
C PHE A 116 6.37 -13.77 -7.34
N GLY A 117 6.24 -13.55 -8.66
CA GLY A 117 6.62 -12.29 -9.29
C GLY A 117 5.84 -11.12 -8.73
N GLY A 118 4.52 -11.26 -8.59
CA GLY A 118 3.67 -10.24 -7.95
C GLY A 118 4.06 -9.98 -6.49
N ALA A 119 4.30 -11.03 -5.71
CA ALA A 119 4.68 -10.90 -4.31
C ALA A 119 6.01 -10.18 -4.12
N LEU A 120 7.05 -10.56 -4.88
CA LEU A 120 8.36 -9.91 -4.84
C LEU A 120 8.31 -8.48 -5.42
N SER A 121 7.58 -8.25 -6.52
CA SER A 121 7.34 -6.91 -7.04
C SER A 121 6.68 -6.03 -6.00
N GLY A 122 5.62 -6.53 -5.36
CA GLY A 122 4.91 -5.81 -4.32
C GLY A 122 5.77 -5.52 -3.08
N LEU A 123 6.63 -6.46 -2.67
CA LEU A 123 7.59 -6.25 -1.59
C LEU A 123 8.59 -5.14 -1.96
N GLY A 124 9.20 -5.21 -3.12
CA GLY A 124 10.17 -4.23 -3.61
C GLY A 124 9.56 -2.82 -3.71
N LEU A 125 8.41 -2.70 -4.38
CA LEU A 125 7.69 -1.42 -4.49
C LEU A 125 7.23 -0.90 -3.14
N GLY A 126 6.69 -1.76 -2.27
CA GLY A 126 6.27 -1.40 -0.93
C GLY A 126 7.40 -0.82 -0.07
N LEU A 127 8.60 -1.39 -0.16
CA LEU A 127 9.80 -0.86 0.51
C LEU A 127 10.15 0.54 0.00
N ILE A 128 10.13 0.77 -1.32
CA ILE A 128 10.42 2.08 -1.93
C ILE A 128 9.37 3.11 -1.49
N PHE A 129 8.07 2.76 -1.58
CA PHE A 129 6.97 3.65 -1.20
C PHE A 129 6.95 3.98 0.29
N SER A 130 7.31 3.03 1.15
CA SER A 130 7.39 3.25 2.61
C SER A 130 8.41 4.33 2.99
N ARG A 131 9.36 4.66 2.09
CA ARG A 131 10.37 5.71 2.27
C ARG A 131 10.06 6.99 1.50
N GLY A 132 8.85 7.11 0.96
CA GLY A 132 8.40 8.28 0.22
C GLY A 132 9.08 8.45 -1.14
N GLY A 133 9.57 7.36 -1.73
CA GLY A 133 10.00 7.28 -3.12
C GLY A 133 8.94 6.64 -4.00
N SER A 134 9.21 6.58 -5.30
CA SER A 134 8.43 5.84 -6.29
C SER A 134 9.41 5.22 -7.30
N THR A 135 8.93 4.26 -8.09
CA THR A 135 9.67 3.75 -9.26
C THR A 135 9.34 4.49 -10.54
N GLY A 136 8.61 5.59 -10.41
CA GLY A 136 8.09 6.32 -11.56
C GLY A 136 6.81 5.68 -12.11
N GLY A 137 6.52 5.96 -13.39
CA GLY A 137 5.41 5.33 -14.07
C GLY A 137 4.03 5.79 -13.62
N THR A 138 3.09 4.86 -13.69
CA THR A 138 1.68 5.08 -13.28
C THR A 138 1.53 5.49 -11.83
N ASP A 139 2.50 5.18 -10.99
CA ASP A 139 2.52 5.57 -9.57
C ASP A 139 2.56 7.09 -9.38
N ILE A 140 3.43 7.79 -10.14
CA ILE A 140 3.49 9.26 -10.10
C ILE A 140 2.17 9.85 -10.59
N ILE A 141 1.63 9.29 -11.67
CA ILE A 141 0.34 9.72 -12.23
C ILE A 141 -0.77 9.56 -11.18
N ALA A 142 -0.84 8.38 -10.54
CA ALA A 142 -1.81 8.08 -9.51
C ALA A 142 -1.69 8.99 -8.29
N LEU A 143 -0.46 9.24 -7.82
CA LEU A 143 -0.21 10.14 -6.69
C LEU A 143 -0.64 11.58 -6.99
N ASN A 144 -0.32 12.09 -8.19
CA ASN A 144 -0.65 13.45 -8.58
C ASN A 144 -2.16 13.63 -8.82
N ILE A 145 -2.83 12.62 -9.41
CA ILE A 145 -4.28 12.62 -9.57
C ILE A 145 -4.97 12.51 -8.21
N ASN A 146 -4.48 11.66 -7.30
CA ASN A 146 -5.05 11.50 -5.96
C ASN A 146 -5.05 12.83 -5.16
N LYS A 147 -4.02 13.67 -5.31
CA LYS A 147 -4.00 15.01 -4.71
C LYS A 147 -5.16 15.90 -5.17
N ARG A 148 -5.57 15.76 -6.44
CA ARG A 148 -6.68 16.52 -7.02
C ARG A 148 -8.04 15.87 -6.78
N LEU A 149 -8.06 14.53 -6.66
CA LEU A 149 -9.24 13.70 -6.44
C LEU A 149 -9.06 12.81 -5.20
N PRO A 150 -9.03 13.38 -3.98
CA PRO A 150 -8.69 12.65 -2.75
C PRO A 150 -9.72 11.58 -2.36
N HIS A 151 -10.92 11.61 -2.95
CA HIS A 151 -11.96 10.60 -2.76
C HIS A 151 -11.67 9.28 -3.50
N ILE A 152 -10.72 9.27 -4.47
CA ILE A 152 -10.30 8.06 -5.17
C ILE A 152 -8.96 7.61 -4.60
N SER A 153 -8.88 6.41 -4.03
CA SER A 153 -7.62 5.90 -3.48
C SER A 153 -6.55 5.75 -4.55
N THR A 154 -5.30 6.00 -4.18
CA THR A 154 -4.13 5.85 -5.08
C THR A 154 -4.10 4.45 -5.72
N GLY A 155 -4.39 3.40 -4.94
CA GLY A 155 -4.45 2.03 -5.46
C GLY A 155 -5.48 1.83 -6.57
N ARG A 156 -6.67 2.49 -6.48
CA ARG A 156 -7.67 2.44 -7.56
C ARG A 156 -7.17 3.13 -8.83
N LEU A 157 -6.47 4.24 -8.70
CA LEU A 157 -5.91 4.96 -9.83
C LEU A 157 -4.81 4.15 -10.51
N ILE A 158 -3.96 3.47 -9.74
CA ILE A 158 -2.96 2.53 -10.28
C ILE A 158 -3.65 1.38 -11.02
N LEU A 159 -4.68 0.76 -10.41
CA LEU A 159 -5.43 -0.32 -11.06
C LEU A 159 -6.08 0.09 -12.38
N ILE A 160 -6.61 1.32 -12.46
CA ILE A 160 -7.21 1.84 -13.71
C ILE A 160 -6.11 2.02 -14.78
N ALA A 161 -4.97 2.61 -14.41
CA ALA A 161 -3.85 2.79 -15.34
C ALA A 161 -3.28 1.44 -15.80
N ASP A 162 -3.15 0.50 -14.89
CA ASP A 162 -2.64 -0.83 -15.18
C ASP A 162 -3.62 -1.66 -16.02
N ALA A 163 -4.94 -1.43 -15.91
CA ALA A 163 -5.92 -2.07 -16.79
C ALA A 163 -5.67 -1.75 -18.28
N VAL A 164 -5.25 -0.52 -18.58
CA VAL A 164 -4.84 -0.15 -19.95
C VAL A 164 -3.60 -0.93 -20.38
N VAL A 165 -2.62 -1.07 -19.49
CA VAL A 165 -1.40 -1.85 -19.75
C VAL A 165 -1.73 -3.33 -19.98
N LEU A 166 -2.68 -3.89 -19.21
CA LEU A 166 -3.16 -5.28 -19.39
C LEU A 166 -3.79 -5.50 -20.77
N LEU A 167 -4.64 -4.58 -21.22
CA LEU A 167 -5.25 -4.66 -22.55
C LEU A 167 -4.17 -4.61 -23.65
N LEU A 168 -3.20 -3.73 -23.53
CA LEU A 168 -2.06 -3.66 -24.44
C LEU A 168 -1.22 -4.94 -24.42
N ALA A 169 -1.00 -5.53 -23.24
CA ALA A 169 -0.26 -6.78 -23.11
C ALA A 169 -0.96 -7.95 -23.83
N ALA A 170 -2.28 -8.06 -23.75
CA ALA A 170 -3.04 -9.05 -24.50
C ALA A 170 -2.83 -8.93 -26.02
N LEU A 171 -2.81 -7.70 -26.53
CA LEU A 171 -2.59 -7.43 -27.95
C LEU A 171 -1.14 -7.71 -28.37
N VAL A 172 -0.16 -7.25 -27.58
CA VAL A 172 1.27 -7.36 -27.92
C VAL A 172 1.77 -8.79 -27.84
N TYR A 173 1.39 -9.52 -26.78
CA TYR A 173 1.80 -10.93 -26.64
C TYR A 173 0.96 -11.91 -27.46
N GLY A 174 -0.14 -11.44 -28.07
CA GLY A 174 -1.04 -12.25 -28.88
C GLY A 174 -1.74 -13.38 -28.12
N ASN A 175 -1.76 -13.30 -26.78
CA ASN A 175 -2.32 -14.31 -25.89
C ASN A 175 -3.06 -13.67 -24.72
N ILE A 176 -4.34 -13.99 -24.59
CA ILE A 176 -5.18 -13.49 -23.48
C ILE A 176 -4.71 -14.03 -22.12
N GLU A 177 -4.10 -15.22 -22.08
CA GLU A 177 -3.55 -15.78 -20.84
C GLU A 177 -2.45 -14.91 -20.25
N SER A 178 -1.59 -14.30 -21.08
CA SER A 178 -0.55 -13.38 -20.63
C SER A 178 -1.13 -12.17 -19.90
N ALA A 179 -2.25 -11.63 -20.38
CA ALA A 179 -2.97 -10.56 -19.70
C ALA A 179 -3.60 -11.03 -18.38
N LEU A 180 -4.16 -12.24 -18.34
CA LEU A 180 -4.72 -12.81 -17.12
C LEU A 180 -3.62 -13.04 -16.05
N TYR A 181 -2.48 -13.58 -16.44
CA TYR A 181 -1.33 -13.74 -15.53
C TYR A 181 -0.76 -12.40 -15.07
N ALA A 182 -0.70 -11.40 -15.95
CA ALA A 182 -0.34 -10.04 -15.58
C ALA A 182 -1.35 -9.46 -14.56
N GLY A 183 -2.64 -9.68 -14.76
CA GLY A 183 -3.69 -9.31 -13.80
C GLY A 183 -3.49 -9.95 -12.42
N ILE A 184 -3.15 -11.24 -12.36
CA ILE A 184 -2.80 -11.92 -11.10
C ILE A 184 -1.58 -11.26 -10.45
N THR A 185 -0.53 -11.00 -11.24
CA THR A 185 0.71 -10.36 -10.77
C THR A 185 0.42 -8.99 -10.15
N ILE A 186 -0.35 -8.15 -10.82
CA ILE A 186 -0.73 -6.81 -10.33
C ILE A 186 -1.58 -6.94 -9.07
N PHE A 187 -2.57 -7.83 -9.05
CA PHE A 187 -3.43 -8.04 -7.88
C PHE A 187 -2.63 -8.44 -6.63
N VAL A 188 -1.73 -9.42 -6.77
CA VAL A 188 -0.87 -9.87 -5.67
C VAL A 188 0.08 -8.75 -5.24
N SER A 189 0.70 -8.06 -6.22
CA SER A 189 1.62 -6.95 -5.96
C SER A 189 0.96 -5.84 -5.14
N VAL A 190 -0.24 -5.38 -5.53
CA VAL A 190 -0.99 -4.34 -4.81
C VAL A 190 -1.28 -4.75 -3.38
N ARG A 191 -1.67 -6.02 -3.14
CA ARG A 191 -1.91 -6.53 -1.78
C ARG A 191 -0.66 -6.51 -0.91
N VAL A 192 0.48 -6.88 -1.48
CA VAL A 192 1.76 -6.85 -0.76
C VAL A 192 2.24 -5.41 -0.55
N ILE A 193 2.09 -4.52 -1.54
CA ILE A 193 2.38 -3.08 -1.39
C ILE A 193 1.60 -2.51 -0.20
N ASP A 194 0.30 -2.75 -0.15
CA ASP A 194 -0.55 -2.26 0.94
C ASP A 194 -0.09 -2.81 2.29
N ALA A 195 0.24 -4.10 2.36
CA ALA A 195 0.73 -4.72 3.59
C ALA A 195 2.07 -4.16 4.06
N VAL A 196 3.00 -3.87 3.14
CA VAL A 196 4.33 -3.32 3.45
C VAL A 196 4.24 -1.83 3.78
N THR A 197 3.47 -1.07 2.99
CA THR A 197 3.42 0.39 3.10
C THR A 197 2.60 0.84 4.31
N TYR A 198 1.44 0.21 4.51
CA TYR A 198 0.53 0.60 5.59
C TYR A 198 0.62 -0.33 6.81
N GLY A 199 1.31 -1.47 6.67
CA GLY A 199 1.42 -2.50 7.69
C GLY A 199 0.09 -3.21 7.94
N THR A 200 0.13 -4.36 8.57
CA THR A 200 -1.08 -5.07 9.00
C THR A 200 -1.81 -4.35 10.15
N SER A 201 -1.21 -3.28 10.70
CA SER A 201 -1.68 -2.63 11.92
C SER A 201 -1.63 -1.10 11.93
N ARG A 202 -1.06 -0.43 10.91
CA ARG A 202 -1.00 1.04 10.89
C ARG A 202 -2.30 1.62 10.34
N GLY A 203 -3.14 2.11 11.26
CA GLY A 203 -4.30 2.91 10.92
C GLY A 203 -5.65 2.20 10.88
N ASN A 204 -5.71 0.88 10.82
CA ASN A 204 -6.99 0.17 10.90
C ASN A 204 -7.46 0.08 12.35
N GLY A 205 -7.80 1.20 12.95
CA GLY A 205 -8.54 1.22 14.17
C GLY A 205 -9.98 0.73 13.92
N LYS A 206 -10.60 0.27 14.97
CA LYS A 206 -12.04 0.01 15.00
C LYS A 206 -12.69 1.04 15.89
N LEU A 207 -13.76 1.62 15.40
CA LEU A 207 -14.63 2.47 16.20
C LEU A 207 -15.82 1.63 16.61
N ILE A 208 -16.05 1.56 17.91
CA ILE A 208 -17.09 0.72 18.51
C ILE A 208 -18.09 1.64 19.16
N PHE A 209 -19.36 1.51 18.76
CA PHE A 209 -20.48 2.16 19.40
C PHE A 209 -21.25 1.10 20.19
N ILE A 210 -21.54 1.38 21.46
CA ILE A 210 -22.25 0.48 22.36
C ILE A 210 -23.43 1.24 22.96
N ILE A 211 -24.64 0.70 22.77
CA ILE A 211 -25.87 1.21 23.34
C ILE A 211 -26.34 0.18 24.34
N SER A 212 -26.38 0.58 25.63
CA SER A 212 -26.76 -0.30 26.74
C SER A 212 -27.26 0.55 27.89
N ASP A 213 -28.18 0.02 28.65
CA ASP A 213 -28.62 0.63 29.90
C ASP A 213 -27.55 0.49 31.00
N GLU A 214 -26.65 -0.51 30.87
CA GLU A 214 -25.49 -0.77 31.74
C GLU A 214 -24.21 -0.04 31.30
N PHE A 215 -24.33 1.12 30.69
CA PHE A 215 -23.21 1.85 30.07
C PHE A 215 -22.08 2.19 31.05
N GLU A 216 -22.38 2.44 32.35
CA GLU A 216 -21.35 2.76 33.36
C GLU A 216 -20.45 1.55 33.65
N LEU A 217 -21.05 0.38 33.82
CA LEU A 217 -20.29 -0.86 34.09
C LEU A 217 -19.44 -1.25 32.90
N ILE A 218 -19.99 -1.11 31.67
CA ILE A 218 -19.29 -1.37 30.42
C ILE A 218 -18.14 -0.38 30.24
N SER A 219 -18.35 0.90 30.54
CA SER A 219 -17.33 1.93 30.45
C SER A 219 -16.14 1.63 31.38
N ARG A 220 -16.40 1.28 32.64
CA ARG A 220 -15.36 0.90 33.62
C ARG A 220 -14.60 -0.34 33.16
N GLU A 221 -15.29 -1.36 32.68
CA GLU A 221 -14.66 -2.60 32.19
C GLU A 221 -13.66 -2.32 31.06
N ILE A 222 -14.03 -1.42 30.12
CA ILE A 222 -13.16 -1.03 28.99
C ILE A 222 -11.96 -0.22 29.48
N LEU A 223 -12.18 0.75 30.35
CA LEU A 223 -11.13 1.60 30.92
C LEU A 223 -10.13 0.79 31.73
N ASP A 224 -10.61 -0.01 32.70
CA ASP A 224 -9.76 -0.68 33.70
C ASP A 224 -9.02 -1.89 33.11
N LYS A 225 -9.70 -2.70 32.26
CA LYS A 225 -9.10 -3.94 31.75
C LYS A 225 -8.36 -3.77 30.43
N LEU A 226 -8.71 -2.77 29.63
CA LEU A 226 -8.15 -2.61 28.29
C LEU A 226 -7.36 -1.32 28.11
N GLY A 227 -7.41 -0.42 29.09
CA GLY A 227 -6.73 0.87 29.05
C GLY A 227 -7.14 1.71 27.84
N ARG A 228 -8.45 1.65 27.44
CA ARG A 228 -8.96 2.39 26.29
C ARG A 228 -9.94 3.46 26.74
N GLY A 229 -9.75 4.67 26.18
CA GLY A 229 -10.67 5.77 26.39
C GLY A 229 -12.07 5.44 25.86
N VAL A 230 -13.07 5.83 26.62
CA VAL A 230 -14.49 5.72 26.26
C VAL A 230 -15.12 7.10 26.34
N THR A 231 -15.81 7.51 25.30
CA THR A 231 -16.59 8.76 25.27
C THR A 231 -18.06 8.42 25.36
N VAL A 232 -18.77 9.04 26.29
CA VAL A 232 -20.22 8.91 26.41
C VAL A 232 -20.88 9.97 25.56
N LEU A 233 -21.76 9.56 24.65
CA LEU A 233 -22.58 10.43 23.82
C LEU A 233 -24.03 10.35 24.29
N ASP A 234 -24.67 11.48 24.52
CA ASP A 234 -26.09 11.54 24.81
C ASP A 234 -26.91 11.48 23.53
N GLY A 235 -27.94 10.68 23.52
CA GLY A 235 -28.86 10.50 22.39
C GLY A 235 -30.27 10.17 22.85
N SER A 236 -31.21 10.13 21.93
CA SER A 236 -32.58 9.68 22.19
C SER A 236 -33.00 8.65 21.15
N GLY A 237 -33.78 7.65 21.61
CA GLY A 237 -34.38 6.67 20.69
C GLY A 237 -35.49 7.33 19.89
N ALA A 238 -35.33 7.39 18.56
CA ALA A 238 -36.30 8.05 17.69
C ALA A 238 -37.73 7.42 17.77
N TYR A 239 -37.80 6.12 18.02
CA TYR A 239 -39.10 5.40 18.14
C TYR A 239 -39.70 5.53 19.54
N THR A 240 -38.88 5.44 20.60
CA THR A 240 -39.35 5.41 21.97
C THR A 240 -39.35 6.77 22.68
N GLY A 241 -38.65 7.77 22.11
CA GLY A 241 -38.37 9.04 22.77
C GLY A 241 -37.48 8.94 24.01
N SER A 242 -37.06 7.72 24.40
CA SER A 242 -36.26 7.52 25.61
C SER A 242 -34.83 8.01 25.44
N GLN A 243 -34.30 8.62 26.47
CA GLN A 243 -32.87 9.00 26.56
C GLN A 243 -31.98 7.74 26.50
N LYS A 244 -30.96 7.76 25.68
CA LYS A 244 -29.99 6.68 25.53
C LYS A 244 -28.59 7.24 25.61
N ARG A 245 -27.71 6.49 26.25
CA ARG A 245 -26.27 6.78 26.28
C ARG A 245 -25.55 5.83 25.36
N VAL A 246 -24.74 6.39 24.48
CA VAL A 246 -23.96 5.65 23.51
C VAL A 246 -22.49 5.76 23.90
N LEU A 247 -21.85 4.64 24.19
CA LEU A 247 -20.42 4.61 24.40
C LEU A 247 -19.71 4.55 23.05
N MET A 248 -18.75 5.44 22.82
CA MET A 248 -17.87 5.45 21.67
C MET A 248 -16.47 5.10 22.14
N CYS A 249 -15.89 4.04 21.58
CA CYS A 249 -14.55 3.57 21.92
C CYS A 249 -13.74 3.29 20.66
N ALA A 250 -12.54 3.86 20.60
CA ALA A 250 -11.55 3.53 19.58
C ALA A 250 -10.66 2.38 20.08
N ALA A 251 -10.55 1.30 19.30
CA ALA A 251 -9.82 0.11 19.69
C ALA A 251 -8.97 -0.45 18.54
N ARG A 252 -7.93 -1.20 18.87
CA ARG A 252 -7.18 -1.98 17.86
C ARG A 252 -7.99 -3.22 17.47
N PRO A 253 -7.82 -3.77 16.23
CA PRO A 253 -8.58 -4.94 15.77
C PRO A 253 -8.53 -6.12 16.74
N ASN A 254 -7.38 -6.39 17.36
CA ASN A 254 -7.20 -7.48 18.33
C ASN A 254 -7.93 -7.27 19.67
N GLN A 255 -8.36 -6.04 19.96
CA GLN A 255 -9.09 -5.71 21.19
C GLN A 255 -10.60 -5.81 21.01
N VAL A 256 -11.10 -5.75 19.76
CA VAL A 256 -12.55 -5.78 19.46
C VAL A 256 -13.23 -7.00 20.08
N VAL A 257 -12.64 -8.18 19.90
CA VAL A 257 -13.20 -9.43 20.43
C VAL A 257 -13.30 -9.41 21.96
N LYS A 258 -12.31 -8.83 22.63
CA LYS A 258 -12.30 -8.71 24.09
C LYS A 258 -13.38 -7.74 24.57
N ILE A 259 -13.49 -6.58 23.89
CA ILE A 259 -14.51 -5.57 24.20
C ILE A 259 -15.92 -6.15 23.99
N THR A 260 -16.19 -6.72 22.83
CA THR A 260 -17.52 -7.26 22.53
C THR A 260 -17.93 -8.41 23.42
N LYS A 261 -16.98 -9.27 23.82
CA LYS A 261 -17.24 -10.31 24.82
C LYS A 261 -17.53 -9.72 26.20
N GLY A 262 -16.73 -8.76 26.67
CA GLY A 262 -16.94 -8.08 27.96
C GLY A 262 -18.33 -7.40 28.01
N VAL A 263 -18.69 -6.69 26.95
CA VAL A 263 -20.03 -6.06 26.83
C VAL A 263 -21.14 -7.09 26.94
N LYS A 264 -21.04 -8.21 26.21
CA LYS A 264 -22.09 -9.26 26.23
C LYS A 264 -22.17 -10.05 27.52
N ILE A 265 -21.12 -10.07 28.34
CA ILE A 265 -21.15 -10.64 29.67
C ILE A 265 -21.94 -9.72 30.62
N ILE A 266 -21.76 -8.39 30.51
CA ILE A 266 -22.42 -7.40 31.37
C ILE A 266 -23.88 -7.22 30.92
N ASP A 267 -24.12 -7.03 29.63
CA ASP A 267 -25.44 -6.86 29.06
C ASP A 267 -25.61 -7.66 27.75
N LYS A 268 -26.37 -8.74 27.83
CA LYS A 268 -26.69 -9.58 26.68
C LYS A 268 -27.53 -8.86 25.62
N LYS A 269 -28.27 -7.82 26.03
CA LYS A 269 -29.14 -7.03 25.14
C LYS A 269 -28.44 -5.82 24.54
N ALA A 270 -27.20 -5.51 24.98
CA ALA A 270 -26.45 -4.38 24.45
C ALA A 270 -26.37 -4.44 22.93
N PHE A 271 -26.60 -3.29 22.28
CA PHE A 271 -26.43 -3.15 20.84
C PHE A 271 -25.03 -2.63 20.55
N VAL A 272 -24.26 -3.37 19.77
CA VAL A 272 -22.85 -3.06 19.49
C VAL A 272 -22.66 -2.95 17.99
N VAL A 273 -22.16 -1.79 17.54
CA VAL A 273 -21.75 -1.55 16.17
C VAL A 273 -20.24 -1.42 16.13
N VAL A 274 -19.60 -2.19 15.25
CA VAL A 274 -18.15 -2.10 15.02
C VAL A 274 -17.94 -1.65 13.58
N THR A 275 -17.29 -0.51 13.40
CA THR A 275 -16.93 0.00 12.08
C THR A 275 -15.43 0.15 11.93
N THR A 276 -14.94 0.17 10.70
CA THR A 276 -13.52 0.40 10.43
C THR A 276 -13.25 1.89 10.40
N ALA A 277 -12.31 2.35 11.22
CA ALA A 277 -11.77 3.68 11.11
C ALA A 277 -10.50 3.64 10.23
N ASN A 278 -10.52 4.36 9.13
CA ASN A 278 -9.39 4.39 8.19
C ASN A 278 -8.13 5.01 8.81
N SER A 279 -8.31 5.92 9.76
CA SER A 279 -7.22 6.54 10.51
C SER A 279 -7.69 6.92 11.90
N ILE A 280 -6.89 6.64 12.92
CA ILE A 280 -7.07 7.13 14.28
C ILE A 280 -5.76 7.78 14.71
N MET A 281 -5.82 9.06 15.03
CA MET A 281 -4.68 9.83 15.54
C MET A 281 -4.95 10.19 16.98
N GLY A 282 -3.92 10.20 17.82
CA GLY A 282 -3.99 10.58 19.21
C GLY A 282 -3.35 9.58 20.15
N GLU A 283 -3.46 9.84 21.44
CA GLU A 283 -2.83 9.05 22.50
C GLU A 283 -3.31 7.59 22.50
N GLY A 284 -2.36 6.66 22.54
CA GLY A 284 -2.64 5.22 22.46
C GLY A 284 -2.79 4.65 21.04
N PHE A 285 -2.78 5.51 20.00
CA PHE A 285 -2.77 5.13 18.59
C PHE A 285 -1.55 5.73 17.88
N TYR A 286 -1.74 6.50 16.85
CA TYR A 286 -0.64 7.11 16.09
C TYR A 286 -0.38 8.54 16.63
N ASN A 287 0.84 8.80 17.05
CA ASN A 287 1.27 10.15 17.43
C ASN A 287 2.07 10.74 16.27
N SER A 288 1.51 11.70 15.57
CA SER A 288 2.15 12.40 14.44
C SER A 288 3.34 13.30 14.87
N GLU A 289 3.58 13.48 16.16
CA GLU A 289 4.66 14.31 16.69
C GLU A 289 6.01 13.58 16.88
N LYS A 290 6.11 12.31 16.48
CA LYS A 290 7.34 11.50 16.62
C LYS A 290 8.00 11.13 15.28
N GLU A 291 7.65 11.79 14.19
CA GLU A 291 8.41 11.70 12.93
C GLU A 291 9.18 12.97 12.62
#